data_23e568bcd780cf78d9d051a142814fd8
#
_entry.id   23e568bcd780cf78d9d051a142814fd8
#
_cell.length_a   1.000
_cell.length_b   1.000
_cell.length_c   1.000
_cell.angle_alpha   90.00
_cell.angle_beta   90.00
_cell.angle_gamma   90.00
#
_symmetry.space_group_name_H-M   'P 1'
#
loop_
_entity.id
_entity.type
_entity.pdbx_description
1 polymer ?
#
loop_
_entity_poly.entity_id
_entity_poly.type
_entity_poly.pdbx_seq_one_letter_code
_entity_poly.pdbx_strand_id
1 'polypeptide(L)'
;MNKIPHEERAKVYAMALDKFGAGTQMVVAIEEMSEVQKEICKAIRGDVNLQHLAEEVADATIMLEQIRLMFGINGEVCAVMDAKVERLRQKIEQS
;
A
#
# COMPACT_ATOMS: atom_id res chain seq x y z
N MET A 1 19.38 10.30 3.16
CA MET A 1 18.50 10.01 2.01
C MET A 1 17.43 11.09 1.94
N ASN A 2 17.19 11.64 0.77
CA ASN A 2 16.23 12.72 0.60
C ASN A 2 14.80 12.18 0.60
N LYS A 3 13.92 12.87 1.31
CA LYS A 3 12.49 12.55 1.26
C LYS A 3 11.94 12.97 -0.10
N ILE A 4 11.04 12.16 -0.63
CA ILE A 4 10.33 12.47 -1.87
C ILE A 4 8.98 13.08 -1.49
N PRO A 5 8.70 14.36 -1.86
CA PRO A 5 7.41 14.97 -1.57
C PRO A 5 6.24 14.21 -2.23
N HIS A 6 5.05 14.30 -1.62
CA HIS A 6 3.85 13.65 -2.16
C HIS A 6 3.55 14.00 -3.61
N GLU A 7 3.72 15.28 -3.96
CA GLU A 7 3.48 15.76 -5.33
C GLU A 7 4.42 15.08 -6.31
N GLU A 8 5.68 14.92 -5.92
CA GLU A 8 6.67 14.28 -6.76
C GLU A 8 6.43 12.78 -6.88
N ARG A 9 5.97 12.13 -5.80
CA ARG A 9 5.55 10.72 -5.85
C ARG A 9 4.43 10.53 -6.86
N ALA A 10 3.42 11.39 -6.83
CA ALA A 10 2.30 11.30 -7.75
C ALA A 10 2.75 11.39 -9.20
N LYS A 11 3.72 12.26 -9.48
CA LYS A 11 4.31 12.38 -10.82
C LYS A 11 5.02 11.10 -11.24
N VAL A 12 5.79 10.51 -10.34
CA VAL A 12 6.51 9.26 -10.62
C VAL A 12 5.51 8.13 -10.87
N TYR A 13 4.44 8.05 -10.09
CA TYR A 13 3.39 7.05 -10.30
C TYR A 13 2.71 7.23 -11.65
N ALA A 14 2.41 8.47 -12.04
CA ALA A 14 1.82 8.75 -13.35
C ALA A 14 2.77 8.32 -14.48
N MET A 15 4.07 8.55 -14.31
CA MET A 15 5.08 8.10 -15.27
C MET A 15 5.13 6.59 -15.38
N ALA A 16 5.02 5.88 -14.25
CA ALA A 16 5.01 4.43 -14.23
C ALA A 16 3.78 3.87 -14.94
N LEU A 17 2.62 4.47 -14.68
CA LEU A 17 1.37 4.08 -15.35
C LEU A 17 1.43 4.32 -16.86
N ASP A 18 2.03 5.41 -17.26
CA ASP A 18 2.19 5.73 -18.69
C ASP A 18 3.15 4.77 -19.37
N LYS A 19 4.26 4.47 -18.72
CA LYS A 19 5.31 3.63 -19.31
C LYS A 19 4.95 2.15 -19.33
N PHE A 20 4.42 1.62 -18.24
CA PHE A 20 4.19 0.19 -18.08
C PHE A 20 2.74 -0.23 -18.31
N GLY A 21 1.82 0.71 -18.24
CA GLY A 21 0.40 0.46 -18.42
C GLY A 21 -0.32 0.08 -17.11
N ALA A 22 -1.58 0.48 -17.03
CA ALA A 22 -2.42 0.22 -15.85
C ALA A 22 -2.58 -1.27 -15.57
N GLY A 23 -2.80 -2.07 -16.63
CA GLY A 23 -2.97 -3.51 -16.46
C GLY A 23 -1.75 -4.18 -15.83
N THR A 24 -0.56 -3.83 -16.32
CA THR A 24 0.70 -4.35 -15.78
C THR A 24 0.86 -3.95 -14.31
N GLN A 25 0.58 -2.69 -13.99
CA GLN A 25 0.72 -2.19 -12.61
C GLN A 25 -0.29 -2.84 -11.67
N MET A 26 -1.48 -3.18 -12.15
CA MET A 26 -2.45 -3.93 -11.33
C MET A 26 -1.95 -5.34 -11.02
N VAL A 27 -1.33 -6.01 -11.97
CA VAL A 27 -0.73 -7.34 -11.74
C VAL A 27 0.41 -7.24 -10.74
N VAL A 28 1.28 -6.22 -10.88
CA VAL A 28 2.38 -5.99 -9.94
C VAL A 28 1.82 -5.74 -8.53
N ALA A 29 0.72 -4.99 -8.41
CA ALA A 29 0.08 -4.76 -7.11
C ALA A 29 -0.33 -6.08 -6.45
N ILE A 30 -0.91 -6.99 -7.21
CA ILE A 30 -1.31 -8.32 -6.71
C ILE A 30 -0.07 -9.09 -6.23
N GLU A 31 1.00 -9.08 -7.00
CA GLU A 31 2.24 -9.76 -6.65
C GLU A 31 2.84 -9.20 -5.36
N GLU A 32 2.91 -7.87 -5.23
CA GLU A 32 3.48 -7.24 -4.04
C GLU A 32 2.66 -7.49 -2.79
N MET A 33 1.33 -7.52 -2.91
CA MET A 33 0.46 -7.87 -1.79
C MET A 33 0.66 -9.32 -1.36
N SER A 34 0.90 -10.22 -2.31
CA SER A 34 1.19 -11.62 -2.05
C SER A 34 2.51 -11.78 -1.29
N GLU A 35 3.53 -10.97 -1.62
CA GLU A 35 4.82 -11.00 -0.90
C GLU A 35 4.67 -10.54 0.55
N VAL A 36 3.82 -9.53 0.81
CA VAL A 36 3.52 -9.11 2.19
C VAL A 36 2.87 -10.26 2.96
N GLN A 37 1.93 -10.95 2.36
CA GLN A 37 1.27 -12.09 2.99
C GLN A 37 2.28 -13.16 3.40
N LYS A 38 3.25 -13.46 2.54
CA LYS A 38 4.32 -14.42 2.84
C LYS A 38 5.12 -13.98 4.07
N GLU A 39 5.50 -12.71 4.13
CA GLU A 39 6.29 -12.21 5.25
C GLU A 39 5.50 -12.20 6.55
N ILE A 40 4.21 -11.92 6.50
CA ILE A 40 3.34 -12.01 7.68
C ILE A 40 3.23 -13.46 8.16
N CYS A 41 3.09 -14.41 7.25
CA CYS A 41 3.06 -15.83 7.60
C CYS A 41 4.34 -16.28 8.29
N LYS A 42 5.49 -15.82 7.80
CA LYS A 42 6.79 -16.09 8.45
C LYS A 42 6.82 -15.51 9.85
N ALA A 43 6.32 -14.29 10.03
CA ALA A 43 6.29 -13.64 11.34
C ALA A 43 5.43 -14.42 12.34
N ILE A 44 4.29 -14.93 11.89
CA ILE A 44 3.40 -15.77 12.71
C ILE A 44 4.12 -17.02 13.19
N ARG A 45 4.98 -17.60 12.36
CA ARG A 45 5.77 -18.80 12.70
C ARG A 45 7.01 -18.49 13.54
N GLY A 46 7.24 -17.22 13.88
CA GLY A 46 8.41 -16.81 14.64
C GLY A 46 9.67 -16.63 13.83
N ASP A 47 9.55 -16.57 12.50
CA ASP A 47 10.67 -16.44 11.57
C ASP A 47 10.57 -15.11 10.83
N VAL A 48 10.57 -14.00 11.57
CA VAL A 48 10.44 -12.67 10.99
C VAL A 48 11.80 -12.09 10.61
N ASN A 49 11.89 -11.56 9.40
CA ASN A 49 13.00 -10.72 8.96
C ASN A 49 12.45 -9.30 8.79
N LEU A 50 12.77 -8.43 9.71
CA LEU A 50 12.18 -7.07 9.77
C LEU A 50 12.54 -6.24 8.53
N GLN A 51 13.74 -6.41 7.99
CA GLN A 51 14.15 -5.67 6.81
C GLN A 51 13.35 -6.10 5.58
N HIS A 52 13.19 -7.41 5.36
CA HIS A 52 12.38 -7.94 4.27
C HIS A 52 10.92 -7.52 4.42
N LEU A 53 10.38 -7.60 5.63
CA LEU A 53 9.01 -7.17 5.90
C LEU A 53 8.81 -5.70 5.54
N ALA A 54 9.76 -4.84 5.96
CA ALA A 54 9.70 -3.41 5.64
C ALA A 54 9.73 -3.16 4.14
N GLU A 55 10.59 -3.86 3.41
CA GLU A 55 10.70 -3.73 1.96
C GLU A 55 9.40 -4.14 1.27
N GLU A 56 8.82 -5.27 1.67
CA GLU A 56 7.59 -5.76 1.05
C GLU A 56 6.38 -4.87 1.38
N VAL A 57 6.31 -4.35 2.62
CA VAL A 57 5.27 -3.40 2.99
C VAL A 57 5.40 -2.10 2.18
N ALA A 58 6.63 -1.62 2.00
CA ALA A 58 6.88 -0.43 1.19
C ALA A 58 6.44 -0.65 -0.26
N ASP A 59 6.81 -1.78 -0.86
CA ASP A 59 6.45 -2.11 -2.24
C ASP A 59 4.93 -2.18 -2.41
N ALA A 60 4.24 -2.85 -1.48
CA ALA A 60 2.79 -2.97 -1.53
C ALA A 60 2.12 -1.60 -1.34
N THR A 61 2.63 -0.78 -0.43
CA THR A 61 2.10 0.56 -0.19
C THR A 61 2.20 1.43 -1.43
N ILE A 62 3.36 1.38 -2.11
CA ILE A 62 3.56 2.11 -3.37
C ILE A 62 2.54 1.68 -4.42
N MET A 63 2.31 0.38 -4.55
CA MET A 63 1.35 -0.14 -5.53
C MET A 63 -0.08 0.25 -5.18
N LEU A 64 -0.45 0.26 -3.89
CA LEU A 64 -1.77 0.71 -3.46
C LEU A 64 -1.96 2.21 -3.72
N GLU A 65 -0.92 3.01 -3.56
CA GLU A 65 -0.97 4.43 -3.92
C GLU A 65 -1.18 4.62 -5.43
N GLN A 66 -0.54 3.79 -6.26
CA GLN A 66 -0.77 3.82 -7.70
C GLN A 66 -2.20 3.43 -8.07
N ILE A 67 -2.78 2.45 -7.38
CA ILE A 67 -4.19 2.05 -7.57
C ILE A 67 -5.11 3.25 -7.28
N ARG A 68 -4.85 3.99 -6.21
CA ARG A 68 -5.65 5.19 -5.86
C ARG A 68 -5.58 6.24 -6.98
N LEU A 69 -4.40 6.44 -7.54
CA LEU A 69 -4.20 7.40 -8.64
C LEU A 69 -4.89 6.91 -9.90
N MET A 70 -4.69 5.64 -10.23
CA MET A 70 -5.21 4.99 -11.42
C MET A 70 -6.73 5.13 -11.55
N PHE A 71 -7.43 4.94 -10.44
CA PHE A 71 -8.91 5.00 -10.41
C PHE A 71 -9.45 6.33 -9.90
N GLY A 72 -8.58 7.28 -9.57
CA GLY A 72 -9.00 8.60 -9.09
C GLY A 72 -9.75 8.57 -7.77
N ILE A 73 -9.43 7.64 -6.88
CA ILE A 73 -10.16 7.41 -5.63
C ILE A 73 -9.39 7.79 -4.37
N ASN A 74 -8.32 8.56 -4.50
CA ASN A 74 -7.49 8.89 -3.35
C ASN A 74 -8.28 9.60 -2.24
N GLY A 75 -9.13 10.55 -2.59
CA GLY A 75 -9.97 11.26 -1.62
C GLY A 75 -10.95 10.34 -0.91
N GLU A 76 -11.62 9.46 -1.66
CA GLU A 76 -12.55 8.49 -1.11
C GLU A 76 -11.85 7.50 -0.18
N VAL A 77 -10.66 7.03 -0.56
CA VAL A 77 -9.88 6.11 0.27
C VAL A 77 -9.53 6.77 1.60
N CYS A 78 -9.05 8.02 1.57
CA CYS A 78 -8.70 8.75 2.79
C CYS A 78 -9.92 8.91 3.71
N ALA A 79 -11.06 9.32 3.17
CA ALA A 79 -12.30 9.50 3.95
C ALA A 79 -12.79 8.18 4.56
N VAL A 80 -12.75 7.10 3.77
CA VAL A 80 -13.16 5.78 4.24
C VAL A 80 -12.22 5.27 5.31
N MET A 81 -10.90 5.50 5.16
CA MET A 81 -9.92 5.12 6.19
C MET A 81 -10.20 5.80 7.52
N ASP A 82 -10.48 7.11 7.49
CA ASP A 82 -10.79 7.87 8.71
C ASP A 82 -12.03 7.28 9.40
N ALA A 83 -13.07 6.99 8.64
CA ALA A 83 -14.30 6.40 9.18
C ALA A 83 -14.07 5.01 9.76
N LYS A 84 -13.27 4.20 9.08
CA LYS A 84 -12.98 2.84 9.53
C LYS A 84 -12.08 2.81 10.77
N VAL A 85 -11.14 3.73 10.87
CA VAL A 85 -10.29 3.85 12.07
C VAL A 85 -11.14 4.27 13.26
N GLU A 86 -12.07 5.21 13.08
CA GLU A 86 -13.00 5.60 14.15
C GLU A 86 -13.89 4.43 14.58
N ARG A 87 -14.38 3.67 13.62
CA ARG A 87 -15.17 2.47 13.91
C ARG A 87 -14.36 1.43 14.67
N LEU A 88 -13.07 1.28 14.33
CA LEU A 88 -12.17 0.38 15.05
C LEU A 88 -12.00 0.85 16.51
N ARG A 89 -11.83 2.16 16.72
CA ARG A 89 -11.74 2.74 18.07
C ARG A 89 -12.96 2.37 18.89
N GLN A 90 -14.16 2.58 18.35
CA GLN A 90 -15.42 2.27 19.01
C GLN A 90 -15.50 0.78 19.36
N LYS A 91 -15.10 -0.07 18.43
CA LYS A 91 -15.11 -1.52 18.65
C LYS A 91 -14.19 -1.93 19.79
N ILE A 92 -13.01 -1.34 19.88
CA ILE A 92 -12.05 -1.60 20.96
C ILE A 92 -12.62 -1.13 22.30
N GLU A 93 -13.22 0.07 22.34
CA GLU A 93 -13.79 0.65 23.56
C GLU A 93 -14.99 -0.16 24.08
N GLN A 94 -15.70 -0.88 23.21
CA GLN A 94 -16.84 -1.70 23.57
C GLN A 94 -16.48 -3.12 23.98
N SER A 95 -15.24 -3.49 23.85
CA SER A 95 -14.76 -4.85 24.19
C SER A 95 -14.51 -5.05 25.66
#